data_2eb398175f1e101fd55add3c22a55b37
#
_entry.id   2eb398175f1e101fd55add3c22a55b37
#
_cell.length_a   1.000
_cell.length_b   1.000
_cell.length_c   1.000
_cell.angle_alpha   90.00
_cell.angle_beta   90.00
_cell.angle_gamma   90.00
#
_symmetry.space_group_name_H-M   'P 1'
#
loop_
_entity.id
_entity.type
_entity.pdbx_description
1 polymer ?
#
loop_
_entity_poly.entity_id
_entity_poly.type
_entity_poly.pdbx_seq_one_letter_code
_entity_poly.pdbx_strand_id
1 'polypeptide(L)'
;MNWLKKGRRQFIIFGITILFAAFLIQLNQVEREGLYETEGKTFEKAKVVEIKKDNTTESGNQIGNQLVSLRLLSGKFRGTVVEAVSSSGYLYGTHCEKGMKVIAEVNEGEDSLYVTVYSYDRTAILCMMVLLFLLTLSLIGGRKGVYSVVALIFTFVCIVFLFLPLIYRGVSPVWAAVLVAILTTVVTMYLLGGISRDRKSVV
;
A
#
# COMPACT_ATOMS: atom_id res chain seq x y z
N MET A 1 17.85 -42.19 3.38
CA MET A 1 17.79 -41.68 2.00
C MET A 1 16.72 -40.60 1.78
N ASN A 2 15.64 -40.50 2.60
CA ASN A 2 14.59 -39.47 2.47
C ASN A 2 15.00 -38.07 2.99
N TRP A 3 15.95 -37.97 3.90
CA TRP A 3 16.40 -36.70 4.50
C TRP A 3 17.18 -35.83 3.49
N LEU A 4 18.05 -36.44 2.69
CA LEU A 4 18.82 -35.76 1.64
C LEU A 4 17.89 -35.22 0.49
N LYS A 5 16.80 -35.92 0.18
CA LYS A 5 15.83 -35.46 -0.81
C LYS A 5 15.01 -34.26 -0.31
N LYS A 6 14.74 -34.21 1.01
CA LYS A 6 14.00 -33.07 1.62
C LYS A 6 14.87 -31.80 1.65
N GLY A 7 16.15 -31.93 1.99
CA GLY A 7 17.10 -30.80 1.95
C GLY A 7 17.26 -30.22 0.54
N ARG A 8 17.50 -31.07 -0.47
CA ARG A 8 17.66 -30.64 -1.86
C ARG A 8 16.43 -29.90 -2.40
N ARG A 9 15.24 -30.33 -2.00
CA ARG A 9 13.97 -29.67 -2.41
C ARG A 9 13.82 -28.28 -1.74
N GLN A 10 14.22 -28.14 -0.47
CA GLN A 10 14.20 -26.85 0.21
C GLN A 10 15.19 -25.86 -0.45
N PHE A 11 16.39 -26.33 -0.82
CA PHE A 11 17.38 -25.51 -1.54
C PHE A 11 16.87 -25.07 -2.91
N ILE A 12 16.17 -25.94 -3.65
CA ILE A 12 15.58 -25.58 -4.96
C ILE A 12 14.48 -24.52 -4.78
N ILE A 13 13.57 -24.67 -3.80
CA ILE A 13 12.52 -23.71 -3.52
C ILE A 13 13.13 -22.36 -3.13
N PHE A 14 14.14 -22.37 -2.24
CA PHE A 14 14.85 -21.17 -1.83
C PHE A 14 15.54 -20.46 -3.01
N GLY A 15 16.21 -21.22 -3.88
CA GLY A 15 16.82 -20.68 -5.11
C GLY A 15 15.80 -20.04 -6.06
N ILE A 16 14.64 -20.68 -6.27
CA ILE A 16 13.56 -20.14 -7.09
C ILE A 16 13.00 -18.87 -6.47
N THR A 17 12.83 -18.81 -5.14
CA THR A 17 12.34 -17.62 -4.45
C THR A 17 13.30 -16.44 -4.59
N ILE A 18 14.62 -16.69 -4.47
CA ILE A 18 15.64 -15.64 -4.66
C ILE A 18 15.66 -15.16 -6.11
N LEU A 19 15.62 -16.07 -7.08
CA LEU A 19 15.55 -15.72 -8.51
C LEU A 19 14.31 -14.89 -8.82
N PHE A 20 13.16 -15.25 -8.27
CA PHE A 20 11.92 -14.50 -8.44
C PHE A 20 12.00 -13.11 -7.79
N ALA A 21 12.56 -13.01 -6.58
CA ALA A 21 12.77 -11.73 -5.91
C ALA A 21 13.73 -10.82 -6.71
N ALA A 22 14.84 -11.36 -7.21
CA ALA A 22 15.78 -10.62 -8.05
C ALA A 22 15.11 -10.14 -9.36
N PHE A 23 14.31 -10.98 -9.98
CA PHE A 23 13.52 -10.64 -11.16
C PHE A 23 12.53 -9.50 -10.87
N LEU A 24 11.82 -9.55 -9.73
CA LEU A 24 10.93 -8.46 -9.31
C LEU A 24 11.68 -7.15 -9.07
N ILE A 25 12.87 -7.19 -8.44
CA ILE A 25 13.70 -6.01 -8.23
C ILE A 25 14.10 -5.40 -9.57
N GLN A 26 14.54 -6.21 -10.53
CA GLN A 26 14.92 -5.75 -11.86
C GLN A 26 13.73 -5.17 -12.64
N LEU A 27 12.54 -5.77 -12.51
CA LEU A 27 11.32 -5.23 -13.10
C LEU A 27 10.90 -3.88 -12.50
N ASN A 28 11.18 -3.65 -11.22
CA ASN A 28 10.81 -2.42 -10.53
C ASN A 28 11.81 -1.27 -10.71
N GLN A 29 12.93 -1.49 -11.41
CA GLN A 29 13.84 -0.42 -11.84
C GLN A 29 13.29 0.32 -13.07
N VAL A 30 12.01 0.64 -13.08
CA VAL A 30 11.37 1.46 -14.11
C VAL A 30 11.20 2.85 -13.52
N GLU A 31 11.64 3.88 -14.24
CA GLU A 31 11.23 5.25 -13.98
C GLU A 31 9.69 5.30 -14.08
N ARG A 32 9.06 5.49 -12.94
CA ARG A 32 7.61 5.66 -12.88
C ARG A 32 7.36 7.12 -13.24
N GLU A 33 7.04 7.38 -14.51
CA GLU A 33 6.39 8.64 -14.83
C GLU A 33 5.16 8.74 -13.95
N GLY A 34 5.07 9.80 -13.15
CA GLY A 34 3.94 9.99 -12.24
C GLY A 34 2.66 9.98 -13.06
N LEU A 35 1.67 9.20 -12.62
CA LEU A 35 0.34 9.16 -13.23
C LEU A 35 -0.37 10.53 -13.25
N TYR A 36 0.21 11.50 -12.58
CA TYR A 36 -0.17 12.90 -12.56
C TYR A 36 1.09 13.73 -12.83
N GLU A 37 0.97 14.75 -13.66
CA GLU A 37 1.98 15.82 -13.74
C GLU A 37 2.06 16.46 -12.36
N THR A 38 2.98 15.94 -11.56
CA THR A 38 3.28 16.46 -10.22
C THR A 38 4.44 17.44 -10.30
N GLU A 39 4.51 18.25 -11.36
CA GLU A 39 5.52 19.31 -11.43
C GLU A 39 5.37 20.21 -10.20
N GLY A 40 6.30 20.06 -9.25
CA GLY A 40 6.34 20.84 -8.02
C GLY A 40 5.39 20.43 -6.89
N LYS A 41 4.55 19.38 -7.05
CA LYS A 41 3.60 18.93 -6.03
C LYS A 41 4.04 17.63 -5.37
N THR A 42 4.09 17.59 -4.05
CA THR A 42 4.36 16.38 -3.28
C THR A 42 3.27 16.15 -2.23
N PHE A 43 3.01 14.87 -1.93
CA PHE A 43 2.07 14.48 -0.88
C PHE A 43 2.84 14.03 0.36
N GLU A 44 2.68 14.79 1.45
CA GLU A 44 3.44 14.60 2.66
C GLU A 44 2.52 14.31 3.85
N LYS A 45 3.01 13.46 4.78
CA LYS A 45 2.31 13.27 6.04
C LYS A 45 2.54 14.47 6.94
N ALA A 46 1.48 14.96 7.55
CA ALA A 46 1.54 16.08 8.45
C ALA A 46 0.69 15.84 9.70
N LYS A 47 0.93 16.65 10.73
CA LYS A 47 0.14 16.67 11.95
C LYS A 47 -0.35 18.08 12.22
N VAL A 48 -1.64 18.24 12.50
CA VAL A 48 -2.25 19.50 12.87
C VAL A 48 -1.73 19.92 14.24
N VAL A 49 -1.06 21.06 14.31
CA VAL A 49 -0.53 21.64 15.56
C VAL A 49 -1.55 22.58 16.17
N GLU A 50 -2.16 23.45 15.34
CA GLU A 50 -3.08 24.49 15.76
C GLU A 50 -4.07 24.81 14.66
N ILE A 51 -5.28 25.23 15.06
CA ILE A 51 -6.31 25.76 14.17
C ILE A 51 -6.29 27.28 14.32
N LYS A 52 -5.87 28.00 13.28
CA LYS A 52 -5.82 29.47 13.29
C LYS A 52 -7.16 30.11 12.99
N LYS A 53 -7.91 29.50 12.05
CA LYS A 53 -9.25 29.94 11.70
C LYS A 53 -10.11 28.72 11.45
N ASP A 54 -11.17 28.60 12.24
CA ASP A 54 -12.18 27.56 12.05
C ASP A 54 -13.21 27.98 11.00
N ASN A 55 -13.80 26.99 10.34
CA ASN A 55 -14.87 27.16 9.34
C ASN A 55 -16.24 26.69 9.87
N THR A 56 -16.33 26.36 11.17
CA THR A 56 -17.58 25.91 11.78
C THR A 56 -18.42 27.14 12.18
N THR A 57 -19.63 27.21 11.67
CA THR A 57 -20.63 28.21 12.02
C THR A 57 -21.29 27.91 13.38
N GLU A 58 -21.91 28.88 14.04
CA GLU A 58 -22.67 28.71 15.29
C GLU A 58 -23.77 27.62 15.19
N SER A 59 -24.26 27.37 13.99
CA SER A 59 -25.22 26.30 13.66
C SER A 59 -24.57 24.90 13.45
N GLY A 60 -23.25 24.76 13.60
CA GLY A 60 -22.51 23.52 13.42
C GLY A 60 -22.21 23.16 11.96
N ASN A 61 -22.57 24.00 11.00
CA ASN A 61 -22.27 23.78 9.60
C ASN A 61 -20.84 24.22 9.26
N GLN A 62 -20.14 23.44 8.45
CA GLN A 62 -18.79 23.75 7.97
C GLN A 62 -18.89 24.52 6.65
N ILE A 63 -18.56 25.81 6.67
CA ILE A 63 -18.67 26.69 5.50
C ILE A 63 -17.32 27.36 5.23
N GLY A 64 -16.80 27.18 4.02
CA GLY A 64 -15.52 27.77 3.58
C GLY A 64 -14.30 26.97 4.00
N ASN A 65 -13.17 27.66 4.10
CA ASN A 65 -11.87 27.04 4.34
C ASN A 65 -11.44 27.23 5.80
N GLN A 66 -10.81 26.18 6.32
CA GLN A 66 -10.15 26.20 7.63
C GLN A 66 -8.68 26.54 7.42
N LEU A 67 -8.11 27.43 8.23
CA LEU A 67 -6.68 27.74 8.25
C LEU A 67 -6.01 27.05 9.44
N VAL A 68 -5.03 26.19 9.15
CA VAL A 68 -4.39 25.34 10.15
C VAL A 68 -2.88 25.44 10.07
N SER A 69 -2.20 25.24 11.19
CA SER A 69 -0.74 25.07 11.25
C SER A 69 -0.42 23.58 11.24
N LEU A 70 0.32 23.13 10.24
CA LEU A 70 0.74 21.74 10.07
C LEU A 70 2.22 21.58 10.36
N ARG A 71 2.57 20.54 11.11
CA ARG A 71 3.95 20.06 11.19
C ARG A 71 4.12 18.93 10.20
N LEU A 72 5.00 19.11 9.21
CA LEU A 72 5.33 18.08 8.22
C LEU A 72 6.10 16.94 8.90
N LEU A 73 5.68 15.69 8.65
CA LEU A 73 6.28 14.47 9.22
C LEU A 73 7.13 13.70 8.24
N SER A 74 6.97 13.95 6.93
CA SER A 74 7.73 13.32 5.85
C SER A 74 8.22 14.37 4.84
N GLY A 75 9.00 13.94 3.86
CA GLY A 75 9.48 14.76 2.76
C GLY A 75 10.64 15.68 3.08
N LYS A 76 10.94 16.57 2.13
CA LYS A 76 12.07 17.49 2.14
C LYS A 76 12.00 18.49 3.31
N PHE A 77 10.78 18.91 3.68
CA PHE A 77 10.52 19.89 4.74
C PHE A 77 10.10 19.25 6.07
N ARG A 78 10.51 18.02 6.32
CA ARG A 78 10.19 17.30 7.55
C ARG A 78 10.58 18.09 8.80
N GLY A 79 9.63 18.22 9.75
CA GLY A 79 9.82 18.90 11.03
C GLY A 79 9.44 20.37 11.03
N THR A 80 9.30 21.01 9.86
CA THR A 80 8.86 22.40 9.76
C THR A 80 7.37 22.54 10.06
N VAL A 81 7.01 23.69 10.61
CA VAL A 81 5.60 24.07 10.83
C VAL A 81 5.23 25.09 9.74
N VAL A 82 4.20 24.76 8.97
CA VAL A 82 3.74 25.57 7.84
C VAL A 82 2.24 25.86 7.98
N GLU A 83 1.81 26.98 7.44
CA GLU A 83 0.38 27.28 7.32
C GLU A 83 -0.20 26.53 6.14
N ALA A 84 -1.39 25.96 6.34
CA ALA A 84 -2.09 25.20 5.33
C ALA A 84 -3.58 25.53 5.34
N VAL A 85 -4.16 25.43 4.17
CA VAL A 85 -5.60 25.59 3.97
C VAL A 85 -6.24 24.23 3.85
N SER A 86 -7.28 23.96 4.65
CA SER A 86 -8.15 22.82 4.48
C SER A 86 -9.51 23.28 3.95
N SER A 87 -9.88 22.81 2.77
CA SER A 87 -11.19 23.09 2.21
C SER A 87 -12.23 22.10 2.74
N SER A 88 -13.46 22.55 2.95
CA SER A 88 -14.59 21.68 3.30
C SER A 88 -15.29 21.09 2.05
N GLY A 89 -14.54 20.94 0.94
CA GLY A 89 -15.07 20.38 -0.30
C GLY A 89 -15.33 18.88 -0.21
N TYR A 90 -16.29 18.37 -0.99
CA TYR A 90 -16.65 16.95 -1.01
C TYR A 90 -15.53 16.02 -1.52
N LEU A 91 -14.60 16.53 -2.33
CA LEU A 91 -13.56 15.73 -2.97
C LEU A 91 -12.21 15.84 -2.27
N TYR A 92 -11.86 17.01 -1.75
CA TYR A 92 -10.55 17.28 -1.15
C TYR A 92 -10.74 18.09 0.14
N GLY A 93 -9.82 17.88 1.06
CA GLY A 93 -9.84 18.49 2.36
C GLY A 93 -10.52 17.62 3.41
N THR A 94 -10.40 18.06 4.65
CA THR A 94 -11.03 17.44 5.82
C THR A 94 -11.18 18.48 6.91
N HIS A 95 -12.20 18.34 7.73
CA HIS A 95 -12.25 19.14 8.97
C HIS A 95 -11.12 18.70 9.87
N CYS A 96 -10.23 19.65 10.19
CA CYS A 96 -9.03 19.39 10.96
C CYS A 96 -9.28 19.65 12.43
N GLU A 97 -8.80 18.74 13.27
CA GLU A 97 -8.75 18.86 14.71
C GLU A 97 -7.30 18.89 15.19
N LYS A 98 -7.04 19.57 16.31
CA LYS A 98 -5.70 19.63 16.91
C LYS A 98 -5.18 18.23 17.22
N GLY A 99 -3.98 17.91 16.72
CA GLY A 99 -3.33 16.62 16.92
C GLY A 99 -3.63 15.58 15.85
N MET A 100 -4.56 15.86 14.93
CA MET A 100 -4.96 14.97 13.84
C MET A 100 -3.81 14.77 12.84
N LYS A 101 -3.68 13.57 12.31
CA LYS A 101 -2.75 13.25 11.22
C LYS A 101 -3.46 13.40 9.89
N VAL A 102 -2.85 14.15 8.99
CA VAL A 102 -3.39 14.44 7.66
C VAL A 102 -2.33 14.20 6.58
N ILE A 103 -2.78 14.05 5.36
CA ILE A 103 -1.94 14.10 4.17
C ILE A 103 -2.06 15.52 3.62
N ALA A 104 -0.93 16.18 3.49
CA ALA A 104 -0.83 17.53 2.94
C ALA A 104 -0.25 17.47 1.54
N GLU A 105 -0.85 18.19 0.61
CA GLU A 105 -0.27 18.50 -0.69
C GLU A 105 0.63 19.71 -0.51
N VAL A 106 1.91 19.53 -0.79
CA VAL A 106 2.94 20.57 -0.71
C VAL A 106 3.31 20.96 -2.13
N ASN A 107 3.14 22.23 -2.47
CA ASN A 107 3.49 22.79 -3.77
C ASN A 107 4.63 23.79 -3.58
N GLU A 108 5.79 23.50 -4.20
CA GLU A 108 6.92 24.40 -4.20
C GLU A 108 6.73 25.45 -5.31
N GLY A 109 6.35 26.68 -4.95
CA GLY A 109 6.43 27.84 -5.85
C GLY A 109 7.83 28.44 -5.82
N GLU A 110 8.13 29.37 -6.77
CA GLU A 110 9.46 29.98 -6.88
C GLU A 110 9.92 30.70 -5.61
N ASP A 111 9.01 31.34 -4.86
CA ASP A 111 9.31 32.09 -3.62
C ASP A 111 8.48 31.67 -2.39
N SER A 112 7.56 30.73 -2.52
CA SER A 112 6.64 30.38 -1.43
C SER A 112 6.21 28.94 -1.46
N LEU A 113 6.01 28.38 -0.24
CA LEU A 113 5.51 27.03 -0.04
C LEU A 113 3.99 27.09 0.15
N TYR A 114 3.25 26.57 -0.81
CA TYR A 114 1.78 26.43 -0.69
C TYR A 114 1.43 25.04 -0.19
N VAL A 115 0.74 25.00 0.95
CA VAL A 115 0.35 23.72 1.55
C VAL A 115 -1.16 23.67 1.70
N THR A 116 -1.74 22.57 1.23
CA THR A 116 -3.17 22.31 1.31
C THR A 116 -3.41 20.96 1.97
N VAL A 117 -4.39 20.87 2.85
CA VAL A 117 -4.80 19.59 3.42
C VAL A 117 -5.57 18.80 2.37
N TYR A 118 -5.01 17.65 1.97
CA TYR A 118 -5.62 16.79 0.97
C TYR A 118 -6.69 15.87 1.58
N SER A 119 -6.31 15.15 2.65
CA SER A 119 -7.24 14.25 3.33
C SER A 119 -6.72 13.83 4.72
N TYR A 120 -7.59 13.18 5.48
CA TYR A 120 -7.22 12.49 6.72
C TYR A 120 -6.31 11.29 6.47
N ASP A 121 -5.25 11.13 7.26
CA ASP A 121 -4.35 9.95 7.17
C ASP A 121 -5.01 8.72 7.79
N ARG A 122 -5.59 7.89 6.93
CA ARG A 122 -6.25 6.63 7.29
C ARG A 122 -5.31 5.44 7.36
N THR A 123 -4.01 5.63 7.12
CA THR A 123 -3.04 4.53 6.98
C THR A 123 -3.05 3.59 8.18
N ALA A 124 -3.06 4.14 9.40
CA ALA A 124 -3.04 3.32 10.62
C ALA A 124 -4.31 2.46 10.77
N ILE A 125 -5.48 3.03 10.47
CA ILE A 125 -6.77 2.34 10.58
C ILE A 125 -6.84 1.23 9.52
N LEU A 126 -6.44 1.52 8.28
CA LEU A 126 -6.42 0.54 7.18
C LEU A 126 -5.45 -0.60 7.49
N CYS A 127 -4.23 -0.31 7.97
CA CYS A 127 -3.28 -1.34 8.38
C CYS A 127 -3.84 -2.23 9.51
N MET A 128 -4.49 -1.62 10.49
CA MET A 128 -5.11 -2.38 11.60
C MET A 128 -6.22 -3.29 11.09
N MET A 129 -7.08 -2.82 10.20
CA MET A 129 -8.15 -3.63 9.59
C MET A 129 -7.60 -4.80 8.78
N VAL A 130 -6.56 -4.56 7.96
CA VAL A 130 -5.89 -5.63 7.20
C VAL A 130 -5.26 -6.66 8.14
N LEU A 131 -4.57 -6.21 9.18
CA LEU A 131 -3.96 -7.10 10.19
C LEU A 131 -5.02 -7.96 10.89
N LEU A 132 -6.11 -7.35 11.33
CA LEU A 132 -7.23 -8.04 11.97
C LEU A 132 -7.84 -9.08 11.03
N PHE A 133 -8.02 -8.75 9.75
CA PHE A 133 -8.52 -9.67 8.73
C PHE A 133 -7.58 -10.88 8.54
N LEU A 134 -6.26 -10.65 8.39
CA LEU A 134 -5.27 -11.73 8.25
C LEU A 134 -5.21 -12.62 9.49
N LEU A 135 -5.32 -12.02 10.68
CA LEU A 135 -5.35 -12.74 11.95
C LEU A 135 -6.61 -13.61 12.05
N THR A 136 -7.78 -13.09 11.70
CA THR A 136 -9.04 -13.84 11.69
C THR A 136 -8.97 -15.04 10.73
N LEU A 137 -8.44 -14.84 9.51
CA LEU A 137 -8.21 -15.94 8.56
C LEU A 137 -7.29 -17.03 9.14
N SER A 138 -6.22 -16.60 9.81
CA SER A 138 -5.26 -17.53 10.42
C SER A 138 -5.88 -18.32 11.58
N LEU A 139 -6.65 -17.66 12.45
CA LEU A 139 -7.30 -18.29 13.61
C LEU A 139 -8.39 -19.28 13.21
N ILE A 140 -9.29 -18.89 12.30
CA ILE A 140 -10.40 -19.75 11.87
C ILE A 140 -9.89 -20.91 11.01
N GLY A 141 -8.97 -20.64 10.10
CA GLY A 141 -8.44 -21.65 9.16
C GLY A 141 -7.31 -22.51 9.74
N GLY A 142 -6.78 -22.18 10.92
CA GLY A 142 -5.64 -22.88 11.52
C GLY A 142 -4.45 -22.95 10.55
N ARG A 143 -3.82 -24.12 10.41
CA ARG A 143 -2.68 -24.31 9.48
C ARG A 143 -3.03 -23.99 8.02
N LYS A 144 -4.25 -24.32 7.57
CA LYS A 144 -4.71 -23.98 6.22
C LYS A 144 -4.93 -22.48 6.06
N GLY A 145 -5.44 -21.82 7.11
CA GLY A 145 -5.59 -20.37 7.16
C GLY A 145 -4.27 -19.63 7.02
N VAL A 146 -3.21 -20.08 7.69
CA VAL A 146 -1.86 -19.51 7.53
C VAL A 146 -1.36 -19.62 6.08
N TYR A 147 -1.55 -20.77 5.43
CA TYR A 147 -1.20 -20.92 4.01
C TYR A 147 -2.02 -20.01 3.11
N SER A 148 -3.32 -19.78 3.44
CA SER A 148 -4.16 -18.83 2.73
C SER A 148 -3.65 -17.39 2.87
N VAL A 149 -3.23 -16.99 4.07
CA VAL A 149 -2.62 -15.67 4.32
C VAL A 149 -1.34 -15.50 3.48
N VAL A 150 -0.47 -16.52 3.45
CA VAL A 150 0.75 -16.48 2.62
C VAL A 150 0.41 -16.35 1.14
N ALA A 151 -0.57 -17.12 0.65
CA ALA A 151 -1.03 -17.04 -0.74
C ALA A 151 -1.60 -15.66 -1.08
N LEU A 152 -2.37 -15.05 -0.16
CA LEU A 152 -2.92 -13.71 -0.33
C LEU A 152 -1.83 -12.65 -0.40
N ILE A 153 -0.86 -12.69 0.51
CA ILE A 153 0.30 -11.78 0.49
C ILE A 153 1.08 -11.95 -0.81
N PHE A 154 1.32 -13.20 -1.24
CA PHE A 154 2.01 -13.49 -2.50
C PHE A 154 1.25 -12.88 -3.70
N THR A 155 -0.07 -13.05 -3.76
CA THR A 155 -0.90 -12.45 -4.81
C THR A 155 -0.81 -10.93 -4.81
N PHE A 156 -0.84 -10.30 -3.64
CA PHE A 156 -0.69 -8.84 -3.50
C PHE A 156 0.69 -8.37 -3.99
N VAL A 157 1.76 -9.09 -3.62
CA VAL A 157 3.13 -8.82 -4.11
C VAL A 157 3.18 -8.94 -5.63
N CYS A 158 2.57 -9.98 -6.23
CA CYS A 158 2.52 -10.13 -7.68
C CYS A 158 1.75 -8.98 -8.36
N ILE A 159 0.67 -8.48 -7.77
CA ILE A 159 -0.06 -7.34 -8.34
C ILE A 159 0.80 -6.08 -8.29
N VAL A 160 1.39 -5.76 -7.16
CA VAL A 160 2.13 -4.50 -6.97
C VAL A 160 3.50 -4.51 -7.69
N PHE A 161 4.22 -5.63 -7.63
CA PHE A 161 5.62 -5.71 -8.10
C PHE A 161 5.81 -6.44 -9.42
N LEU A 162 4.77 -7.08 -9.97
CA LEU A 162 4.83 -7.74 -11.27
C LEU A 162 3.83 -7.12 -12.24
N PHE A 163 2.54 -7.06 -11.89
CA PHE A 163 1.49 -6.58 -12.78
C PHE A 163 1.66 -5.08 -13.13
N LEU A 164 1.79 -4.22 -12.11
CA LEU A 164 1.94 -2.78 -12.35
C LEU A 164 3.19 -2.44 -13.16
N PRO A 165 4.42 -2.94 -12.84
CA PRO A 165 5.60 -2.66 -13.64
C PRO A 165 5.51 -3.18 -15.08
N LEU A 166 4.82 -4.28 -15.33
CA LEU A 166 4.60 -4.76 -16.71
C LEU A 166 3.77 -3.77 -17.53
N ILE A 167 2.72 -3.19 -16.93
CA ILE A 167 1.91 -2.16 -17.58
C ILE A 167 2.73 -0.91 -17.86
N TYR A 168 3.53 -0.44 -16.89
CA TYR A 168 4.41 0.73 -17.07
C TYR A 168 5.46 0.53 -18.17
N ARG A 169 5.84 -0.72 -18.45
CA ARG A 169 6.73 -1.08 -19.58
C ARG A 169 6.00 -1.21 -20.92
N GLY A 170 4.71 -0.86 -20.99
CA GLY A 170 3.91 -0.90 -22.21
C GLY A 170 3.36 -2.28 -22.58
N VAL A 171 3.44 -3.26 -21.67
CA VAL A 171 2.78 -4.57 -21.88
C VAL A 171 1.27 -4.36 -21.77
N SER A 172 0.50 -4.91 -22.72
CA SER A 172 -0.95 -4.84 -22.67
C SER A 172 -1.50 -5.36 -21.34
N PRO A 173 -2.40 -4.60 -20.67
CA PRO A 173 -2.98 -4.99 -19.37
C PRO A 173 -3.60 -6.38 -19.37
N VAL A 174 -4.19 -6.80 -20.50
CA VAL A 174 -4.81 -8.13 -20.65
C VAL A 174 -3.78 -9.24 -20.52
N TRP A 175 -2.66 -9.14 -21.26
CA TRP A 175 -1.60 -10.15 -21.20
C TRP A 175 -0.89 -10.16 -19.85
N ALA A 176 -0.64 -8.99 -19.27
CA ALA A 176 -0.08 -8.87 -17.93
C ALA A 176 -0.99 -9.53 -16.87
N ALA A 177 -2.33 -9.30 -16.96
CA ALA A 177 -3.30 -9.91 -16.06
C ALA A 177 -3.35 -11.43 -16.20
N VAL A 178 -3.37 -11.96 -17.42
CA VAL A 178 -3.37 -13.41 -17.68
C VAL A 178 -2.12 -14.06 -17.09
N LEU A 179 -0.94 -13.48 -17.32
CA LEU A 179 0.32 -14.00 -16.79
C LEU A 179 0.31 -14.06 -15.26
N VAL A 180 -0.09 -12.95 -14.61
CA VAL A 180 -0.16 -12.85 -13.14
C VAL A 180 -1.21 -13.82 -12.60
N ALA A 181 -2.38 -13.94 -13.24
CA ALA A 181 -3.43 -14.86 -12.83
C ALA A 181 -2.97 -16.33 -12.88
N ILE A 182 -2.30 -16.74 -13.94
CA ILE A 182 -1.74 -18.11 -14.05
C ILE A 182 -0.72 -18.34 -12.94
N LEU A 183 0.23 -17.42 -12.74
CA LEU A 183 1.28 -17.55 -11.73
C LEU A 183 0.69 -17.66 -10.32
N THR A 184 -0.20 -16.74 -9.97
CA THR A 184 -0.83 -16.72 -8.64
C THR A 184 -1.71 -17.93 -8.40
N THR A 185 -2.45 -18.40 -9.41
CA THR A 185 -3.26 -19.61 -9.29
C THR A 185 -2.41 -20.84 -9.05
N VAL A 186 -1.33 -21.04 -9.83
CA VAL A 186 -0.43 -22.19 -9.65
C VAL A 186 0.19 -22.19 -8.25
N VAL A 187 0.70 -21.05 -7.80
CA VAL A 187 1.31 -20.94 -6.47
C VAL A 187 0.28 -21.14 -5.35
N THR A 188 -0.89 -20.56 -5.48
CA THR A 188 -1.98 -20.70 -4.50
C THR A 188 -2.45 -22.14 -4.40
N MET A 189 -2.66 -22.84 -5.54
CA MET A 189 -3.02 -24.25 -5.54
C MET A 189 -1.95 -25.11 -4.90
N TYR A 190 -0.67 -24.80 -5.14
CA TYR A 190 0.44 -25.50 -4.51
C TYR A 190 0.49 -25.28 -3.00
N LEU A 191 0.26 -24.05 -2.53
CA LEU A 191 0.26 -23.71 -1.09
C LEU A 191 -0.93 -24.32 -0.35
N LEU A 192 -2.15 -24.22 -0.91
CA LEU A 192 -3.38 -24.68 -0.27
C LEU A 192 -3.60 -26.19 -0.43
N GLY A 193 -3.32 -26.71 -1.63
CA GLY A 193 -3.52 -28.13 -1.95
C GLY A 193 -2.53 -29.04 -1.22
N GLY A 194 -1.38 -28.50 -0.79
CA GLY A 194 -0.27 -29.30 -0.29
C GLY A 194 0.11 -30.38 -1.33
N ILE A 195 1.28 -30.96 -1.20
CA ILE A 195 1.53 -32.23 -1.88
C ILE A 195 0.96 -33.31 -0.98
N SER A 196 -0.37 -33.45 -0.94
CA SER A 196 -0.97 -34.62 -0.31
C SER A 196 -0.69 -35.83 -1.20
N ARG A 197 0.45 -36.42 -0.93
CA ARG A 197 0.83 -37.75 -1.41
C ARG A 197 0.20 -38.81 -0.48
N ASP A 198 -1.07 -38.63 -0.17
CA ASP A 198 -1.87 -39.71 0.41
C ASP A 198 -2.63 -40.43 -0.70
N ARG A 199 -1.85 -41.13 -1.53
CA ARG A 199 -2.36 -42.37 -2.12
C ARG A 199 -2.36 -43.43 -1.02
N LYS A 200 -3.32 -43.40 -0.13
CA LYS A 200 -3.80 -44.61 0.47
C LYS A 200 -4.88 -45.14 -0.45
N SER A 201 -4.45 -46.06 -1.32
CA SER A 201 -5.30 -47.02 -1.98
C SER A 201 -6.28 -47.58 -0.97
N VAL A 202 -7.57 -47.32 -1.19
CA VAL A 202 -8.63 -48.15 -0.64
C VAL A 202 -8.67 -49.37 -1.53
N VAL A 203 -8.28 -50.51 -0.98
CA VAL A 203 -8.66 -51.84 -1.43
C VAL A 203 -9.92 -52.20 -0.69
#